data_9828591c17a6861bb3d1f45a7d247901
#
_entry.id   9828591c17a6861bb3d1f45a7d247901
#
_cell.length_a   1.000
_cell.length_b   1.000
_cell.length_c   1.000
_cell.angle_alpha   90.00
_cell.angle_beta   90.00
_cell.angle_gamma   90.00
#
_symmetry.space_group_name_H-M   'P 1'
#
loop_
_entity.id
_entity.type
_entity.pdbx_description
1 polymer ?
#
loop_
_entity_poly.entity_id
_entity_poly.type
_entity_poly.pdbx_seq_one_letter_code
_entity_poly.pdbx_strand_id
1 'polypeptide(L)'
;DGLTYTFTLRKGVQFHRVDWFTPSREFNADDVLFSFNRIRFPYHPFHDISGGRYPFFENSGFSQQISEIRKLSPQQIQFVLKAPNSAFLAALASDYAVILSAEYAQLLLLSGKPEQLDLLAVGTGPFQQQEFRNNEFIRMHRNPLYWDQTTTLERLAFDYTPRPTKRLAKLLTGECQVMAYPA
;
A
#
# COMPACT_ATOMS: atom_id res chain seq x y z
N ASP A 1 -21.91 13.75 13.00
CA ASP A 1 -21.67 13.19 14.34
C ASP A 1 -20.18 12.92 14.61
N GLY A 2 -19.34 12.95 13.56
CA GLY A 2 -17.90 12.67 13.67
C GLY A 2 -17.55 11.20 13.97
N LEU A 3 -18.54 10.31 13.91
CA LEU A 3 -18.37 8.89 14.19
C LEU A 3 -18.37 8.03 12.94
N THR A 4 -19.03 8.49 11.88
CA THR A 4 -19.28 7.68 10.69
C THR A 4 -18.70 8.38 9.46
N TYR A 5 -17.81 7.68 8.75
CA TYR A 5 -17.17 8.16 7.53
C TYR A 5 -17.49 7.21 6.39
N THR A 6 -18.20 7.70 5.39
CA THR A 6 -18.56 6.91 4.19
C THR A 6 -17.76 7.43 3.01
N PHE A 7 -17.01 6.53 2.36
CA PHE A 7 -16.22 6.83 1.18
C PHE A 7 -16.86 6.19 -0.05
N THR A 8 -17.01 6.99 -1.10
CA THR A 8 -17.31 6.48 -2.44
C THR A 8 -16.00 6.25 -3.18
N LEU A 9 -15.75 5.01 -3.55
CA LEU A 9 -14.53 4.59 -4.22
C LEU A 9 -14.59 4.97 -5.70
N ARG A 10 -13.44 5.36 -6.25
CA ARG A 10 -13.29 5.69 -7.66
C ARG A 10 -13.53 4.42 -8.49
N LYS A 11 -14.32 4.55 -9.57
CA LYS A 11 -14.52 3.51 -10.58
C LYS A 11 -13.38 3.52 -11.61
N GLY A 12 -13.19 2.42 -12.32
CA GLY A 12 -12.20 2.31 -13.38
C GLY A 12 -10.75 2.17 -12.87
N VAL A 13 -10.54 2.03 -11.56
CA VAL A 13 -9.21 1.83 -10.98
C VAL A 13 -8.83 0.35 -11.07
N GLN A 14 -7.71 0.06 -11.72
CA GLN A 14 -7.17 -1.29 -11.81
C GLN A 14 -5.91 -1.43 -10.98
N PHE A 15 -5.73 -2.59 -10.37
CA PHE A 15 -4.44 -2.96 -9.80
C PHE A 15 -3.40 -3.17 -10.91
N HIS A 16 -2.13 -3.07 -10.55
CA HIS A 16 -1.03 -3.27 -11.48
C HIS A 16 -1.13 -4.63 -12.18
N ARG A 17 -0.87 -4.63 -13.48
CA ARG A 17 -0.64 -5.83 -14.27
C ARG A 17 0.87 -6.06 -14.36
N VAL A 18 1.33 -7.09 -13.68
CA VAL A 18 2.74 -7.45 -13.55
C VAL A 18 2.94 -8.94 -13.89
N ASP A 19 4.18 -9.38 -14.07
CA ASP A 19 4.48 -10.75 -14.50
C ASP A 19 3.91 -11.83 -13.58
N TRP A 20 3.77 -11.53 -12.29
CA TRP A 20 3.25 -12.46 -11.28
C TRP A 20 1.77 -12.29 -10.95
N PHE A 21 1.10 -11.25 -11.51
CA PHE A 21 -0.31 -11.01 -11.27
C PHE A 21 -0.99 -10.24 -12.40
N THR A 22 -2.13 -10.75 -12.84
CA THR A 22 -3.06 -10.03 -13.73
C THR A 22 -4.41 -9.92 -13.02
N PRO A 23 -4.86 -8.69 -12.68
CA PRO A 23 -6.15 -8.49 -12.03
C PRO A 23 -7.30 -8.92 -12.95
N SER A 24 -8.30 -9.62 -12.41
CA SER A 24 -9.53 -9.98 -13.12
C SER A 24 -10.66 -8.97 -12.93
N ARG A 25 -10.51 -8.06 -11.97
CA ARG A 25 -11.50 -7.04 -11.62
C ARG A 25 -10.85 -5.69 -11.25
N GLU A 26 -11.68 -4.66 -11.23
CA GLU A 26 -11.30 -3.35 -10.68
C GLU A 26 -11.17 -3.39 -9.15
N PHE A 27 -10.44 -2.40 -8.61
CA PHE A 27 -10.40 -2.06 -7.19
C PHE A 27 -11.82 -1.82 -6.66
N ASN A 28 -12.10 -2.36 -5.47
CA ASN A 28 -13.39 -2.18 -4.81
C ASN A 28 -13.29 -2.22 -3.28
N ALA A 29 -14.45 -2.21 -2.61
CA ALA A 29 -14.54 -2.20 -1.14
C ALA A 29 -13.97 -3.46 -0.46
N ASP A 30 -13.88 -4.60 -1.16
CA ASP A 30 -13.27 -5.82 -0.59
C ASP A 30 -11.77 -5.63 -0.35
N ASP A 31 -11.10 -4.87 -1.21
CA ASP A 31 -9.67 -4.56 -1.08
C ASP A 31 -9.41 -3.67 0.14
N VAL A 32 -10.31 -2.70 0.38
CA VAL A 32 -10.24 -1.84 1.58
C VAL A 32 -10.48 -2.67 2.84
N LEU A 33 -11.52 -3.51 2.86
CA LEU A 33 -11.79 -4.41 3.99
C LEU A 33 -10.62 -5.33 4.28
N PHE A 34 -10.07 -5.98 3.26
CA PHE A 34 -8.91 -6.85 3.38
C PHE A 34 -7.74 -6.13 4.03
N SER A 35 -7.38 -4.94 3.51
CA SER A 35 -6.20 -4.20 3.93
C SER A 35 -6.28 -3.76 5.40
N PHE A 36 -7.42 -3.23 5.82
CA PHE A 36 -7.59 -2.79 7.21
C PHE A 36 -7.88 -3.94 8.18
N ASN A 37 -8.56 -5.00 7.76
CA ASN A 37 -8.78 -6.17 8.60
C ASN A 37 -7.47 -6.94 8.86
N ARG A 38 -6.57 -7.00 7.88
CA ARG A 38 -5.22 -7.53 8.07
C ARG A 38 -4.48 -6.83 9.23
N ILE A 39 -4.60 -5.51 9.33
CA ILE A 39 -3.96 -4.72 10.39
C ILE A 39 -4.69 -4.90 11.73
N ARG A 40 -6.02 -4.94 11.70
CA ARG A 40 -6.86 -4.91 12.92
C ARG A 40 -6.97 -6.24 13.64
N PHE A 41 -6.89 -7.36 12.92
CA PHE A 41 -7.24 -8.67 13.48
C PHE A 41 -6.04 -9.61 13.49
N PRO A 42 -5.51 -9.98 14.68
CA PRO A 42 -4.39 -10.92 14.78
C PRO A 42 -4.67 -12.30 14.17
N TYR A 43 -5.93 -12.70 14.08
CA TYR A 43 -6.33 -13.97 13.45
C TYR A 43 -6.44 -13.91 11.92
N HIS A 44 -6.24 -12.74 11.32
CA HIS A 44 -6.29 -12.60 9.86
C HIS A 44 -5.09 -13.33 9.22
N PRO A 45 -5.29 -14.17 8.15
CA PRO A 45 -4.24 -15.02 7.59
C PRO A 45 -2.97 -14.27 7.17
N PHE A 46 -3.08 -12.98 6.89
CA PHE A 46 -1.97 -12.13 6.46
C PHE A 46 -1.43 -11.21 7.55
N HIS A 47 -1.93 -11.33 8.79
CA HIS A 47 -1.50 -10.41 9.86
C HIS A 47 -0.02 -10.59 10.18
N ASP A 48 0.44 -11.83 10.35
CA ASP A 48 1.77 -12.15 10.86
C ASP A 48 2.84 -12.37 9.78
N ILE A 49 2.51 -12.26 8.49
CA ILE A 49 3.45 -12.60 7.40
C ILE A 49 4.71 -11.72 7.38
N SER A 50 4.63 -10.51 7.95
CA SER A 50 5.77 -9.58 8.11
C SER A 50 6.04 -9.26 9.59
N GLY A 51 5.82 -10.22 10.48
CA GLY A 51 6.08 -10.11 11.91
C GLY A 51 4.92 -9.54 12.73
N GLY A 52 3.74 -9.33 12.16
CA GLY A 52 2.52 -8.95 12.87
C GLY A 52 2.55 -7.59 13.57
N ARG A 53 3.48 -6.72 13.20
CA ARG A 53 3.66 -5.40 13.79
C ARG A 53 3.32 -4.29 12.80
N TYR A 54 2.46 -3.38 13.25
CA TYR A 54 2.02 -2.21 12.48
C TYR A 54 2.22 -0.93 13.32
N PRO A 55 3.47 -0.48 13.54
CA PRO A 55 3.81 0.54 14.55
C PRO A 55 3.04 1.84 14.40
N PHE A 56 2.80 2.30 13.17
CA PHE A 56 2.01 3.52 12.94
C PHE A 56 0.58 3.38 13.48
N PHE A 57 -0.09 2.27 13.17
CA PHE A 57 -1.46 2.00 13.61
C PHE A 57 -1.54 1.64 15.08
N GLU A 58 -0.53 0.95 15.63
CA GLU A 58 -0.42 0.64 17.06
C GLU A 58 -0.27 1.94 17.86
N ASN A 59 0.69 2.80 17.50
CA ASN A 59 1.00 4.04 18.22
C ASN A 59 -0.11 5.08 18.13
N SER A 60 -0.83 5.13 17.00
CA SER A 60 -1.98 6.05 16.84
C SER A 60 -3.27 5.55 17.48
N GLY A 61 -3.30 4.30 17.96
CA GLY A 61 -4.52 3.66 18.44
C GLY A 61 -5.58 3.45 17.36
N PHE A 62 -5.20 3.49 16.10
CA PHE A 62 -6.11 3.47 14.95
C PHE A 62 -7.07 2.27 14.96
N SER A 63 -6.53 1.06 15.18
CA SER A 63 -7.34 -0.16 15.21
C SER A 63 -8.35 -0.18 16.33
N GLN A 64 -7.99 0.36 17.51
CA GLN A 64 -8.84 0.40 18.69
C GLN A 64 -9.97 1.43 18.57
N GLN A 65 -9.75 2.51 17.80
CA GLN A 65 -10.74 3.57 17.57
C GLN A 65 -11.86 3.12 16.63
N ILE A 66 -11.58 2.21 15.70
CA ILE A 66 -12.57 1.72 14.74
C ILE A 66 -13.46 0.68 15.43
N SER A 67 -14.76 0.95 15.50
CA SER A 67 -15.76 -0.02 15.89
C SER A 67 -15.97 -1.06 14.81
N GLU A 68 -16.22 -0.58 13.59
CA GLU A 68 -16.55 -1.44 12.45
C GLU A 68 -16.13 -0.81 11.13
N ILE A 69 -15.82 -1.66 10.14
CA ILE A 69 -15.69 -1.26 8.72
C ILE A 69 -16.73 -2.05 7.95
N ARG A 70 -17.63 -1.35 7.25
CA ARG A 70 -18.76 -1.94 6.52
C ARG A 70 -18.62 -1.72 5.03
N LYS A 71 -18.72 -2.77 4.25
CA LYS A 71 -18.96 -2.68 2.81
C LYS A 71 -20.44 -2.40 2.59
N LEU A 72 -20.79 -1.21 2.10
CA LEU A 72 -22.15 -0.85 1.74
C LEU A 72 -22.51 -1.29 0.32
N SER A 73 -21.53 -1.20 -0.59
CA SER A 73 -21.61 -1.67 -1.97
C SER A 73 -20.19 -1.96 -2.50
N PRO A 74 -20.00 -2.49 -3.70
CA PRO A 74 -18.66 -2.62 -4.28
C PRO A 74 -17.88 -1.29 -4.34
N GLN A 75 -18.55 -0.16 -4.48
CA GLN A 75 -17.94 1.17 -4.58
C GLN A 75 -18.15 2.03 -3.32
N GLN A 76 -18.65 1.47 -2.22
CA GLN A 76 -18.85 2.23 -0.99
C GLN A 76 -18.37 1.46 0.24
N ILE A 77 -17.55 2.12 1.03
CA ILE A 77 -17.03 1.63 2.31
C ILE A 77 -17.34 2.64 3.41
N GLN A 78 -17.70 2.15 4.59
CA GLN A 78 -18.00 2.96 5.74
C GLN A 78 -17.14 2.55 6.93
N PHE A 79 -16.50 3.52 7.55
CA PHE A 79 -15.81 3.38 8.83
C PHE A 79 -16.67 3.94 9.94
N VAL A 80 -16.88 3.15 10.99
CA VAL A 80 -17.60 3.57 12.20
C VAL A 80 -16.60 3.63 13.35
N LEU A 81 -16.46 4.79 13.96
CA LEU A 81 -15.57 5.02 15.10
C LEU A 81 -16.33 4.85 16.43
N LYS A 82 -15.60 4.51 17.49
CA LYS A 82 -16.12 4.43 18.87
C LYS A 82 -16.29 5.81 19.49
N ALA A 83 -15.45 6.78 19.10
CA ALA A 83 -15.47 8.16 19.53
C ALA A 83 -15.01 9.08 18.39
N PRO A 84 -15.45 10.36 18.36
CA PRO A 84 -14.98 11.30 17.34
C PRO A 84 -13.47 11.48 17.40
N ASN A 85 -12.83 11.50 16.22
CA ASN A 85 -11.38 11.70 16.08
C ASN A 85 -11.08 12.61 14.89
N SER A 86 -10.62 13.83 15.15
CA SER A 86 -10.28 14.80 14.12
C SER A 86 -9.06 14.38 13.26
N ALA A 87 -8.19 13.52 13.77
CA ALA A 87 -7.01 13.02 13.04
C ALA A 87 -7.31 11.79 12.16
N PHE A 88 -8.53 11.24 12.19
CA PHE A 88 -8.87 9.99 11.50
C PHE A 88 -8.62 10.07 9.97
N LEU A 89 -9.08 11.15 9.34
CA LEU A 89 -8.87 11.33 7.90
C LEU A 89 -7.40 11.53 7.54
N ALA A 90 -6.63 12.23 8.38
CA ALA A 90 -5.19 12.38 8.18
C ALA A 90 -4.45 11.05 8.31
N ALA A 91 -4.88 10.17 9.24
CA ALA A 91 -4.32 8.84 9.37
C ALA A 91 -4.60 7.97 8.12
N LEU A 92 -5.79 8.09 7.53
CA LEU A 92 -6.12 7.41 6.27
C LEU A 92 -5.37 7.98 5.05
N ALA A 93 -4.94 9.25 5.11
CA ALA A 93 -4.15 9.88 4.05
C ALA A 93 -2.64 9.62 4.18
N SER A 94 -2.21 8.87 5.19
CA SER A 94 -0.80 8.53 5.38
C SER A 94 -0.33 7.45 4.40
N ASP A 95 0.98 7.40 4.16
CA ASP A 95 1.65 6.36 3.37
C ASP A 95 1.62 4.95 3.99
N TYR A 96 1.16 4.85 5.24
CA TYR A 96 0.92 3.56 5.90
C TYR A 96 -0.46 2.96 5.59
N ALA A 97 -1.44 3.77 5.17
CA ALA A 97 -2.80 3.33 4.88
C ALA A 97 -2.98 2.86 3.43
N VAL A 98 -2.04 2.07 2.93
CA VAL A 98 -2.08 1.52 1.58
C VAL A 98 -3.17 0.46 1.43
N ILE A 99 -3.79 0.41 0.26
CA ILE A 99 -4.78 -0.62 -0.06
C ILE A 99 -4.13 -1.69 -0.91
N LEU A 100 -4.20 -2.93 -0.43
CA LEU A 100 -3.67 -4.12 -1.07
C LEU A 100 -4.79 -4.83 -1.85
N SER A 101 -4.43 -5.56 -2.90
CA SER A 101 -5.39 -6.37 -3.65
C SER A 101 -5.79 -7.63 -2.87
N ALA A 102 -7.07 -7.71 -2.50
CA ALA A 102 -7.62 -8.91 -1.87
C ALA A 102 -7.61 -10.12 -2.82
N GLU A 103 -7.78 -9.88 -4.12
CA GLU A 103 -7.70 -10.91 -5.16
C GLU A 103 -6.29 -11.51 -5.24
N TYR A 104 -5.26 -10.65 -5.30
CA TYR A 104 -3.87 -11.11 -5.30
C TYR A 104 -3.52 -11.87 -4.02
N ALA A 105 -3.92 -11.34 -2.87
CA ALA A 105 -3.74 -12.02 -1.60
C ALA A 105 -4.36 -13.42 -1.58
N GLN A 106 -5.59 -13.56 -2.09
CA GLN A 106 -6.25 -14.86 -2.17
C GLN A 106 -5.48 -15.84 -3.05
N LEU A 107 -4.96 -15.41 -4.20
CA LEU A 107 -4.12 -16.26 -5.06
C LEU A 107 -2.83 -16.71 -4.35
N LEU A 108 -2.19 -15.81 -3.62
CA LEU A 108 -1.00 -16.14 -2.83
C LEU A 108 -1.30 -17.13 -1.70
N LEU A 109 -2.44 -16.99 -1.03
CA LEU A 109 -2.85 -17.92 0.02
C LEU A 109 -3.09 -19.31 -0.56
N LEU A 110 -3.80 -19.42 -1.69
CA LEU A 110 -4.06 -20.67 -2.38
C LEU A 110 -2.78 -21.34 -2.91
N SER A 111 -1.78 -20.56 -3.28
CA SER A 111 -0.48 -21.07 -3.75
C SER A 111 0.51 -21.37 -2.61
N GLY A 112 0.13 -21.13 -1.34
CA GLY A 112 0.98 -21.35 -0.18
C GLY A 112 2.17 -20.37 -0.05
N LYS A 113 2.03 -19.17 -0.62
CA LYS A 113 3.10 -18.14 -0.64
C LYS A 113 2.61 -16.77 -0.13
N PRO A 114 1.92 -16.70 1.02
CA PRO A 114 1.33 -15.45 1.53
C PRO A 114 2.37 -14.35 1.78
N GLU A 115 3.62 -14.71 2.11
CA GLU A 115 4.73 -13.78 2.33
C GLU A 115 5.06 -12.91 1.09
N GLN A 116 4.72 -13.38 -0.10
CA GLN A 116 4.95 -12.63 -1.33
C GLN A 116 4.10 -11.36 -1.43
N LEU A 117 3.03 -11.24 -0.65
CA LEU A 117 2.20 -10.04 -0.64
C LEU A 117 3.00 -8.76 -0.30
N ASP A 118 3.98 -8.88 0.60
CA ASP A 118 4.81 -7.76 1.06
C ASP A 118 6.14 -7.63 0.28
N LEU A 119 6.46 -8.58 -0.58
CA LEU A 119 7.69 -8.59 -1.39
C LEU A 119 7.46 -8.23 -2.85
N LEU A 120 6.37 -8.74 -3.43
CA LEU A 120 5.98 -8.55 -4.81
C LEU A 120 4.77 -7.61 -4.87
N ALA A 121 5.06 -6.30 -4.83
CA ALA A 121 4.03 -5.28 -4.66
C ALA A 121 3.07 -5.21 -5.85
N VAL A 122 1.78 -5.17 -5.53
CA VAL A 122 0.68 -4.94 -6.46
C VAL A 122 -0.17 -3.79 -5.92
N GLY A 123 -0.13 -2.65 -6.57
CA GLY A 123 -0.84 -1.44 -6.18
C GLY A 123 -1.69 -0.85 -7.30
N THR A 124 -2.17 0.36 -7.10
CA THR A 124 -2.96 1.13 -8.09
C THR A 124 -2.26 2.44 -8.48
N GLY A 125 -1.00 2.59 -8.10
CA GLY A 125 -0.22 3.82 -8.28
C GLY A 125 0.33 4.03 -9.70
N PRO A 126 1.00 5.18 -9.94
CA PRO A 126 1.55 5.53 -11.24
C PRO A 126 2.76 4.72 -11.68
N PHE A 127 3.38 3.99 -10.76
CA PHE A 127 4.51 3.12 -11.03
C PHE A 127 4.25 1.72 -10.48
N GLN A 128 4.63 0.72 -11.22
CA GLN A 128 4.55 -0.70 -10.85
C GLN A 128 5.93 -1.31 -10.69
N GLN A 129 6.06 -2.24 -9.76
CA GLN A 129 7.32 -2.90 -9.46
C GLN A 129 7.76 -3.78 -10.65
N GLN A 130 9.01 -3.65 -11.02
CA GLN A 130 9.67 -4.48 -12.02
C GLN A 130 10.63 -5.48 -11.38
N GLU A 131 11.45 -5.00 -10.46
CA GLU A 131 12.46 -5.81 -9.77
C GLU A 131 12.63 -5.30 -8.34
N PHE A 132 12.77 -6.24 -7.41
CA PHE A 132 13.11 -5.95 -6.02
C PHE A 132 14.27 -6.84 -5.59
N ARG A 133 15.33 -6.23 -5.10
CA ARG A 133 16.42 -6.92 -4.43
C ARG A 133 16.62 -6.37 -3.04
N ASN A 134 16.37 -7.20 -2.06
CA ASN A 134 16.45 -6.80 -0.66
C ASN A 134 17.83 -6.25 -0.32
N ASN A 135 17.88 -5.09 0.34
CA ASN A 135 19.09 -4.34 0.69
C ASN A 135 19.95 -3.85 -0.49
N GLU A 136 19.44 -3.93 -1.72
CA GLU A 136 20.15 -3.43 -2.91
C GLU A 136 19.34 -2.33 -3.59
N PHE A 137 18.20 -2.67 -4.19
CA PHE A 137 17.40 -1.70 -4.94
C PHE A 137 15.95 -2.14 -5.17
N ILE A 138 15.11 -1.15 -5.52
CA ILE A 138 13.80 -1.36 -6.13
C ILE A 138 13.79 -0.69 -7.49
N ARG A 139 13.41 -1.39 -8.53
CA ARG A 139 13.16 -0.84 -9.87
C ARG A 139 11.68 -0.85 -10.18
N MET A 140 11.20 0.25 -10.69
CA MET A 140 9.82 0.44 -11.06
C MET A 140 9.73 1.04 -12.46
N HIS A 141 8.65 0.71 -13.17
CA HIS A 141 8.31 1.34 -14.43
C HIS A 141 6.90 1.94 -14.37
N ARG A 142 6.65 2.89 -15.25
CA ARG A 142 5.37 3.59 -15.35
C ARG A 142 4.23 2.58 -15.54
N ASN A 143 3.14 2.78 -14.79
CA ASN A 143 1.89 2.06 -14.99
C ASN A 143 1.12 2.67 -16.17
N PRO A 144 0.96 1.98 -17.30
CA PRO A 144 0.25 2.52 -18.47
C PRO A 144 -1.27 2.60 -18.23
N LEU A 145 -1.80 1.91 -17.22
CA LEU A 145 -3.22 1.88 -16.86
C LEU A 145 -3.52 2.71 -15.61
N TYR A 146 -2.63 3.68 -15.29
CA TYR A 146 -2.85 4.54 -14.15
C TYR A 146 -4.12 5.38 -14.34
N TRP A 147 -4.94 5.45 -13.32
CA TRP A 147 -6.29 6.04 -13.33
C TRP A 147 -6.32 7.58 -13.29
N ASP A 148 -5.18 8.22 -13.07
CA ASP A 148 -5.02 9.68 -13.02
C ASP A 148 -4.04 10.13 -14.11
N GLN A 149 -3.50 11.34 -13.99
CA GLN A 149 -2.59 11.89 -14.98
C GLN A 149 -1.34 11.04 -15.14
N THR A 150 -1.04 10.71 -16.39
CA THR A 150 0.13 9.91 -16.72
C THR A 150 1.41 10.69 -16.39
N THR A 151 2.29 10.08 -15.61
CA THR A 151 3.62 10.64 -15.33
C THR A 151 4.49 10.69 -16.58
N THR A 152 5.34 11.70 -16.70
CA THR A 152 6.34 11.81 -17.77
C THR A 152 7.53 10.88 -17.55
N LEU A 153 7.80 10.48 -16.31
CA LEU A 153 8.87 9.54 -15.99
C LEU A 153 8.48 8.12 -16.41
N GLU A 154 9.37 7.43 -17.09
CA GLU A 154 9.16 6.04 -17.49
C GLU A 154 9.62 5.04 -16.43
N ARG A 155 10.66 5.39 -15.69
CA ARG A 155 11.31 4.49 -14.73
C ARG A 155 11.69 5.23 -13.46
N LEU A 156 11.60 4.52 -12.34
CA LEU A 156 12.15 4.92 -11.05
C LEU A 156 13.07 3.82 -10.53
N ALA A 157 14.20 4.22 -9.95
CA ALA A 157 15.08 3.30 -9.24
C ALA A 157 15.36 3.86 -7.84
N PHE A 158 15.15 3.05 -6.83
CA PHE A 158 15.47 3.34 -5.44
C PHE A 158 16.67 2.48 -5.03
N ASP A 159 17.83 3.11 -4.86
CA ASP A 159 19.05 2.45 -4.42
C ASP A 159 19.16 2.46 -2.90
N TYR A 160 19.36 1.29 -2.30
CA TYR A 160 19.67 1.20 -0.89
C TYR A 160 21.16 1.43 -0.65
N THR A 161 21.49 2.61 -0.17
CA THR A 161 22.88 3.00 0.14
C THR A 161 22.97 3.42 1.62
N PRO A 162 23.39 2.52 2.53
CA PRO A 162 23.36 2.77 3.97
C PRO A 162 24.26 3.91 4.44
N ARG A 163 25.45 4.05 3.82
CA ARG A 163 26.44 5.05 4.25
C ARG A 163 26.11 6.44 3.75
N PRO A 164 25.94 7.47 4.62
CA PRO A 164 25.61 8.85 4.23
C PRO A 164 26.59 9.44 3.24
N THR A 165 27.90 9.25 3.48
CA THR A 165 28.96 9.74 2.58
C THR A 165 28.88 9.15 1.17
N LYS A 166 28.51 7.86 1.06
CA LYS A 166 28.33 7.23 -0.23
C LYS A 166 27.07 7.74 -0.94
N ARG A 167 25.98 8.01 -0.20
CA ARG A 167 24.78 8.64 -0.78
C ARG A 167 25.09 10.02 -1.36
N LEU A 168 25.84 10.84 -0.60
CA LEU A 168 26.25 12.16 -1.07
C LEU A 168 27.14 12.06 -2.31
N ALA A 169 28.11 11.14 -2.33
CA ALA A 169 28.97 10.92 -3.49
C ALA A 169 28.15 10.58 -4.74
N LYS A 170 27.19 9.66 -4.65
CA LYS A 170 26.29 9.30 -5.76
C LYS A 170 25.48 10.49 -6.28
N LEU A 171 25.02 11.37 -5.40
CA LEU A 171 24.33 12.60 -5.80
C LEU A 171 25.26 13.55 -6.54
N LEU A 172 26.47 13.79 -5.99
CA LEU A 172 27.46 14.72 -6.59
C LEU A 172 28.01 14.23 -7.94
N THR A 173 28.12 12.93 -8.12
CA THR A 173 28.56 12.33 -9.41
C THR A 173 27.44 12.18 -10.44
N GLY A 174 26.18 12.50 -10.06
CA GLY A 174 25.03 12.36 -10.95
C GLY A 174 24.54 10.91 -11.10
N GLU A 175 25.08 9.96 -10.33
CA GLU A 175 24.60 8.57 -10.31
C GLU A 175 23.17 8.48 -9.77
N CYS A 176 22.83 9.35 -8.80
CA CYS A 176 21.47 9.54 -8.29
C CYS A 176 21.03 11.01 -8.46
N GLN A 177 19.76 11.24 -8.77
CA GLN A 177 19.19 12.58 -8.94
C GLN A 177 18.59 13.12 -7.64
N VAL A 178 18.26 12.26 -6.69
CA VAL A 178 17.63 12.63 -5.42
C VAL A 178 18.27 11.86 -4.27
N MET A 179 18.46 12.53 -3.14
CA MET A 179 18.86 11.95 -1.87
C MET A 179 17.82 12.30 -0.82
N ALA A 180 17.00 11.32 -0.39
CA ALA A 180 15.87 11.54 0.50
C ALA A 180 16.28 11.92 1.95
N TYR A 181 17.43 11.42 2.41
CA TYR A 181 17.91 11.63 3.78
C TYR A 181 19.35 12.16 3.73
N PRO A 182 19.55 13.49 3.70
CA PRO A 182 20.88 14.05 3.79
C PRO A 182 21.53 13.70 5.15
N ALA A 183 22.85 13.69 5.17
CA ALA A 183 23.61 13.46 6.38
C ALA A 183 23.54 14.69 7.30
#